data_33ad40efa75a7ff353c46b2099d84b48
#
_entry.id   33ad40efa75a7ff353c46b2099d84b48
#
_cell.length_a   1.000
_cell.length_b   1.000
_cell.length_c   1.000
_cell.angle_alpha   90.00
_cell.angle_beta   90.00
_cell.angle_gamma   90.00
#
_symmetry.space_group_name_H-M   'P 1'
#
loop_
_entity.id
_entity.type
_entity.pdbx_description
1 polymer ?
#
loop_
_entity_poly.entity_id
_entity_poly.type
_entity_poly.pdbx_seq_one_letter_code
_entity_poly.pdbx_strand_id
1 'polypeptide(L)'
;MPPVVAVASGKGGVGKTSVAVGLARELVRQGLRVGLLDADLHGPDVPRMLGIRRDVKATSVTLTAFGAGPNTALEAVDVAGLRVASVGFLLGGDQGLTMAGPFAHLMLGRLLHQTLWGELDVLVVDLPPGTGEVQQGLLAQAQDVAVLLVVTPAEISHLDTGRAVAVLRQAGVPLLGAVENMAYVACPRCGERTALHAPAPQDRTVWALGVERLATVPHRADAVVTGEDIGPAAAAVRRHLDLAERNPTDSGQ
;
A
#
# COMPACT_ATOMS: atom_id res chain seq x y z
N MET A 1 -1.75 -18.33 -0.74
CA MET A 1 -1.61 -16.92 -0.42
C MET A 1 -2.67 -16.16 -1.20
N PRO A 2 -3.34 -15.14 -0.64
CA PRO A 2 -4.33 -14.37 -1.39
C PRO A 2 -3.66 -13.58 -2.52
N PRO A 3 -4.42 -13.09 -3.53
CA PRO A 3 -3.95 -12.11 -4.48
C PRO A 3 -3.35 -10.88 -3.78
N VAL A 4 -2.29 -10.33 -4.34
CA VAL A 4 -1.53 -9.21 -3.76
C VAL A 4 -1.68 -7.96 -4.61
N VAL A 5 -2.06 -6.86 -3.98
CA VAL A 5 -2.02 -5.53 -4.59
C VAL A 5 -0.91 -4.72 -3.93
N ALA A 6 0.19 -4.56 -4.63
CA ALA A 6 1.33 -3.77 -4.17
C ALA A 6 1.13 -2.29 -4.50
N VAL A 7 1.17 -1.45 -3.48
CA VAL A 7 1.16 0.01 -3.64
C VAL A 7 2.60 0.49 -3.73
N ALA A 8 2.99 1.07 -4.86
CA ALA A 8 4.35 1.43 -5.19
C ALA A 8 4.48 2.88 -5.65
N SER A 9 5.68 3.43 -5.56
CA SER A 9 6.01 4.77 -6.05
C SER A 9 7.47 4.86 -6.46
N GLY A 10 7.79 5.73 -7.40
CA GLY A 10 9.16 5.97 -7.85
C GLY A 10 10.01 6.71 -6.83
N LYS A 11 9.40 7.46 -5.90
CA LYS A 11 10.12 8.26 -4.89
C LYS A 11 9.37 8.30 -3.55
N GLY A 12 10.09 8.71 -2.49
CA GLY A 12 9.51 8.95 -1.18
C GLY A 12 8.66 10.22 -1.10
N GLY A 13 7.78 10.30 -0.09
CA GLY A 13 7.00 11.49 0.21
C GLY A 13 5.77 11.74 -0.68
N VAL A 14 5.42 10.82 -1.58
CA VAL A 14 4.22 10.96 -2.44
C VAL A 14 2.91 10.55 -1.76
N GLY A 15 2.97 10.10 -0.50
CA GLY A 15 1.78 9.66 0.25
C GLY A 15 1.33 8.23 -0.09
N LYS A 16 2.25 7.37 -0.48
CA LYS A 16 2.00 5.96 -0.80
C LYS A 16 1.26 5.24 0.34
N THR A 17 1.75 5.34 1.58
CA THR A 17 1.14 4.75 2.77
C THR A 17 -0.30 5.25 2.99
N SER A 18 -0.56 6.56 2.81
CA SER A 18 -1.91 7.12 2.89
C SER A 18 -2.86 6.51 1.87
N VAL A 19 -2.38 6.32 0.64
CA VAL A 19 -3.15 5.66 -0.43
C VAL A 19 -3.36 4.19 -0.12
N ALA A 20 -2.34 3.47 0.38
CA ALA A 20 -2.47 2.06 0.75
C ALA A 20 -3.50 1.84 1.88
N VAL A 21 -3.44 2.68 2.92
CA VAL A 21 -4.41 2.65 4.03
C VAL A 21 -5.82 3.00 3.54
N GLY A 22 -5.95 4.07 2.74
CA GLY A 22 -7.25 4.48 2.17
C GLY A 22 -7.87 3.40 1.29
N LEU A 23 -7.07 2.78 0.42
CA LEU A 23 -7.48 1.67 -0.44
C LEU A 23 -7.95 0.47 0.38
N ALA A 24 -7.15 0.04 1.36
CA ALA A 24 -7.47 -1.10 2.20
C ALA A 24 -8.79 -0.90 2.97
N ARG A 25 -8.98 0.29 3.57
CA ARG A 25 -10.24 0.65 4.26
C ARG A 25 -11.43 0.67 3.30
N GLU A 26 -11.26 1.19 2.09
CA GLU A 26 -12.35 1.24 1.11
C GLU A 26 -12.74 -0.18 0.65
N LEU A 27 -11.78 -1.07 0.43
CA LEU A 27 -12.05 -2.46 0.09
C LEU A 27 -12.79 -3.20 1.23
N VAL A 28 -12.42 -2.96 2.51
CA VAL A 28 -13.17 -3.48 3.67
C VAL A 28 -14.60 -2.93 3.67
N ARG A 29 -14.78 -1.62 3.44
CA ARG A 29 -16.11 -0.98 3.37
C ARG A 29 -16.99 -1.60 2.26
N GLN A 30 -16.36 -2.09 1.20
CA GLN A 30 -17.02 -2.80 0.10
C GLN A 30 -17.26 -4.29 0.40
N GLY A 31 -17.01 -4.75 1.62
CA GLY A 31 -17.30 -6.10 2.10
C GLY A 31 -16.22 -7.14 1.80
N LEU A 32 -15.03 -6.75 1.40
CA LEU A 32 -13.90 -7.67 1.20
C LEU A 32 -13.15 -7.95 2.52
N ARG A 33 -12.61 -9.15 2.62
CA ARG A 33 -11.67 -9.53 3.68
C ARG A 33 -10.28 -9.10 3.25
N VAL A 34 -9.76 -8.06 3.89
CA VAL A 34 -8.54 -7.36 3.45
C VAL A 34 -7.43 -7.50 4.47
N GLY A 35 -6.23 -7.87 4.00
CA GLY A 35 -4.99 -7.70 4.72
C GLY A 35 -4.26 -6.43 4.28
N LEU A 36 -3.57 -5.78 5.20
CA LEU A 36 -2.65 -4.66 4.91
C LEU A 36 -1.29 -4.98 5.51
N LEU A 37 -0.30 -5.14 4.65
CA LEU A 37 1.09 -5.35 5.03
C LEU A 37 1.88 -4.06 4.83
N ASP A 38 2.46 -3.56 5.92
CA ASP A 38 3.45 -2.49 5.89
C ASP A 38 4.84 -3.10 5.68
N ALA A 39 5.36 -2.97 4.48
CA ALA A 39 6.67 -3.47 4.08
C ALA A 39 7.75 -2.36 4.02
N ASP A 40 7.43 -1.13 4.45
CA ASP A 40 8.41 -0.06 4.57
C ASP A 40 9.22 -0.19 5.86
N LEU A 41 10.35 -0.91 5.76
CA LEU A 41 11.21 -1.23 6.89
C LEU A 41 11.90 0.00 7.50
N HIS A 42 12.00 1.10 6.75
CA HIS A 42 12.71 2.31 7.18
C HIS A 42 11.78 3.31 7.87
N GLY A 43 10.49 3.30 7.51
CA GLY A 43 9.49 4.20 8.07
C GLY A 43 8.13 3.53 8.16
N PRO A 44 7.93 2.55 9.06
CA PRO A 44 6.67 1.83 9.16
C PRO A 44 5.58 2.73 9.75
N ASP A 45 4.84 3.43 8.90
CA ASP A 45 3.85 4.42 9.30
C ASP A 45 2.40 3.89 9.33
N VAL A 46 2.12 2.71 8.78
CA VAL A 46 0.77 2.13 8.76
C VAL A 46 0.16 2.02 10.17
N PRO A 47 0.86 1.51 11.19
CA PRO A 47 0.32 1.45 12.55
C PRO A 47 -0.10 2.82 13.08
N ARG A 48 0.74 3.85 12.86
CA ARG A 48 0.48 5.23 13.29
C ARG A 48 -0.75 5.80 12.59
N MET A 49 -0.88 5.60 11.29
CA MET A 49 -2.01 6.08 10.50
C MET A 49 -3.33 5.41 10.88
N LEU A 50 -3.26 4.16 11.36
CA LEU A 50 -4.43 3.42 11.85
C LEU A 50 -4.75 3.70 13.32
N GLY A 51 -3.99 4.54 14.01
CA GLY A 51 -4.15 4.83 15.42
C GLY A 51 -3.77 3.66 16.34
N ILE A 52 -3.00 2.69 15.82
CA ILE A 52 -2.51 1.57 16.61
C ILE A 52 -1.37 2.10 17.47
N ARG A 53 -1.53 2.02 18.79
CA ARG A 53 -0.44 2.39 19.71
C ARG A 53 0.68 1.36 19.62
N ARG A 54 1.93 1.82 19.56
CA ARG A 54 3.13 0.95 19.51
C ARG A 54 3.32 0.09 20.75
N ASP A 55 2.62 0.40 21.84
CA ASP A 55 2.58 -0.37 23.09
C ASP A 55 1.52 -1.48 23.07
N VAL A 56 0.69 -1.57 22.03
CA VAL A 56 -0.03 -2.81 21.75
C VAL A 56 1.06 -3.84 21.45
N LYS A 57 1.51 -4.49 22.52
CA LYS A 57 2.20 -5.76 22.42
C LYS A 57 1.26 -6.61 21.59
N ALA A 58 1.52 -6.71 20.29
CA ALA A 58 1.03 -7.82 19.49
C ALA A 58 1.38 -9.03 20.35
N THR A 59 0.38 -9.57 21.00
CA THR A 59 0.45 -10.50 22.12
C THR A 59 1.55 -11.51 21.82
N SER A 60 2.64 -11.51 22.61
CA SER A 60 3.78 -12.43 22.54
C SER A 60 4.71 -12.39 21.31
N VAL A 61 4.57 -11.49 20.36
CA VAL A 61 5.48 -11.37 19.20
C VAL A 61 6.53 -10.25 19.38
N THR A 62 6.76 -9.83 20.59
CA THR A 62 7.92 -9.01 20.97
C THR A 62 9.19 -9.72 20.52
N LEU A 63 10.22 -9.01 20.11
CA LEU A 63 11.65 -9.33 19.90
C LEU A 63 12.10 -10.83 19.95
N THR A 64 11.36 -11.71 20.63
CA THR A 64 11.50 -13.17 20.57
C THR A 64 11.24 -13.72 19.16
N ALA A 65 10.50 -13.01 18.30
CA ALA A 65 10.32 -13.43 16.91
C ALA A 65 11.64 -13.35 16.11
N PHE A 66 12.59 -12.50 16.50
CA PHE A 66 13.95 -12.49 15.93
C PHE A 66 14.84 -13.59 16.52
N GLY A 67 14.55 -14.05 17.74
CA GLY A 67 15.22 -15.15 18.42
C GLY A 67 14.39 -16.44 18.51
N ALA A 68 13.09 -16.38 18.25
CA ALA A 68 12.25 -17.55 18.11
C ALA A 68 12.55 -18.22 16.78
N GLY A 69 12.62 -19.54 16.76
CA GLY A 69 12.99 -20.33 15.60
C GLY A 69 12.19 -20.01 14.33
N PRO A 70 12.58 -20.55 13.19
CA PRO A 70 12.05 -20.19 11.87
C PRO A 70 10.54 -20.44 11.70
N ASN A 71 9.87 -21.05 12.66
CA ASN A 71 8.46 -21.46 12.60
C ASN A 71 7.51 -20.67 13.52
N THR A 72 7.91 -19.51 14.02
CA THR A 72 7.01 -18.72 14.87
C THR A 72 6.03 -17.94 14.00
N ALA A 73 4.74 -18.28 14.12
CA ALA A 73 3.66 -17.55 13.45
C ALA A 73 3.52 -16.12 14.02
N LEU A 74 3.23 -15.18 13.14
CA LEU A 74 2.93 -13.80 13.48
C LEU A 74 1.40 -13.59 13.47
N GLU A 75 0.86 -12.87 14.43
CA GLU A 75 -0.57 -12.53 14.43
C GLU A 75 -0.80 -11.20 13.72
N ALA A 76 -1.76 -11.14 12.80
CA ALA A 76 -2.24 -9.89 12.25
C ALA A 76 -3.12 -9.17 13.29
N VAL A 77 -2.94 -7.86 13.42
CA VAL A 77 -3.77 -7.02 14.28
C VAL A 77 -5.06 -6.67 13.53
N ASP A 78 -6.22 -6.92 14.14
CA ASP A 78 -7.50 -6.49 13.56
C ASP A 78 -7.81 -5.05 13.92
N VAL A 79 -8.09 -4.23 12.92
CA VAL A 79 -8.50 -2.84 13.07
C VAL A 79 -9.75 -2.60 12.23
N ALA A 80 -10.91 -2.66 12.86
CA ALA A 80 -12.21 -2.46 12.19
C ALA A 80 -12.38 -3.37 10.94
N GLY A 81 -12.03 -4.66 11.06
CA GLY A 81 -12.13 -5.66 10.01
C GLY A 81 -10.96 -5.66 9.01
N LEU A 82 -9.98 -4.79 9.16
CA LEU A 82 -8.74 -4.79 8.41
C LEU A 82 -7.66 -5.57 9.18
N ARG A 83 -7.12 -6.63 8.59
CA ARG A 83 -6.00 -7.41 9.15
C ARG A 83 -4.67 -6.74 8.83
N VAL A 84 -3.93 -6.29 9.86
CA VAL A 84 -2.71 -5.49 9.68
C VAL A 84 -1.50 -6.22 10.20
N ALA A 85 -0.44 -6.28 9.39
CA ALA A 85 0.90 -6.63 9.82
C ALA A 85 1.88 -5.54 9.42
N SER A 86 2.83 -5.23 10.29
CA SER A 86 3.86 -4.22 10.04
C SER A 86 5.14 -4.63 10.73
N VAL A 87 6.25 -4.38 10.08
CA VAL A 87 7.56 -4.46 10.76
C VAL A 87 7.61 -3.55 11.98
N GLY A 88 6.86 -2.46 11.99
CA GLY A 88 6.74 -1.54 13.12
C GLY A 88 6.23 -2.19 14.41
N PHE A 89 5.51 -3.31 14.34
CA PHE A 89 5.12 -4.09 15.52
C PHE A 89 6.26 -4.93 16.09
N LEU A 90 7.27 -5.23 15.28
CA LEU A 90 8.44 -6.02 15.66
C LEU A 90 9.55 -5.15 16.23
N LEU A 91 9.47 -3.82 16.00
CA LEU A 91 10.45 -2.85 16.48
C LEU A 91 10.00 -2.29 17.83
N GLY A 92 10.77 -2.54 18.88
CA GLY A 92 10.55 -1.95 20.19
C GLY A 92 10.94 -0.46 20.20
N GLY A 93 9.94 0.46 20.22
CA GLY A 93 10.16 1.90 20.39
C GLY A 93 10.73 2.61 19.16
N ASP A 94 11.44 3.75 19.39
CA ASP A 94 12.01 4.62 18.35
C ASP A 94 13.35 4.11 17.77
N GLN A 95 13.61 2.80 17.82
CA GLN A 95 14.81 2.22 17.23
C GLN A 95 14.66 2.17 15.70
N GLY A 96 15.32 3.09 15.02
CA GLY A 96 15.57 2.98 13.60
C GLY A 96 16.48 1.78 13.34
N LEU A 97 15.99 0.78 12.61
CA LEU A 97 16.82 -0.32 12.17
C LEU A 97 17.43 0.03 10.81
N THR A 98 18.75 0.17 10.79
CA THR A 98 19.49 0.12 9.54
C THR A 98 19.62 -1.35 9.14
N MET A 99 18.68 -1.82 8.31
CA MET A 99 18.65 -3.22 7.86
C MET A 99 19.43 -3.36 6.55
N ALA A 100 20.35 -4.31 6.49
CA ALA A 100 20.97 -4.71 5.25
C ALA A 100 19.94 -5.42 4.34
N GLY A 101 20.05 -5.27 3.02
CA GLY A 101 19.09 -5.78 2.05
C GLY A 101 18.69 -7.26 2.22
N PRO A 102 19.61 -8.21 2.45
CA PRO A 102 19.26 -9.61 2.68
C PRO A 102 18.32 -9.81 3.88
N PHE A 103 18.46 -8.99 4.92
CA PHE A 103 17.59 -9.04 6.09
C PHE A 103 16.19 -8.48 5.79
N ALA A 104 16.10 -7.42 5.00
CA ALA A 104 14.84 -6.87 4.52
C ALA A 104 14.02 -7.89 3.72
N HIS A 105 14.68 -8.64 2.84
CA HIS A 105 14.08 -9.72 2.06
C HIS A 105 13.54 -10.85 2.95
N LEU A 106 14.34 -11.28 3.94
CA LEU A 106 13.94 -12.29 4.92
C LEU A 106 12.71 -11.82 5.73
N MET A 107 12.72 -10.57 6.20
CA MET A 107 11.60 -10.01 6.97
C MET A 107 10.32 -9.92 6.16
N LEU A 108 10.41 -9.47 4.91
CA LEU A 108 9.27 -9.48 4.00
C LEU A 108 8.68 -10.88 3.86
N GLY A 109 9.54 -11.89 3.63
CA GLY A 109 9.10 -13.27 3.53
C GLY A 109 8.39 -13.77 4.78
N ARG A 110 8.90 -13.42 5.97
CA ARG A 110 8.24 -13.77 7.24
C ARG A 110 6.88 -13.10 7.37
N LEU A 111 6.79 -11.80 7.09
CA LEU A 111 5.54 -11.05 7.16
C LEU A 111 4.50 -11.56 6.14
N LEU A 112 4.92 -11.95 4.95
CA LEU A 112 4.03 -12.52 3.93
C LEU A 112 3.51 -13.91 4.30
N HIS A 113 4.41 -14.82 4.70
CA HIS A 113 4.11 -16.26 4.79
C HIS A 113 3.88 -16.77 6.20
N GLN A 114 4.41 -16.10 7.24
CA GLN A 114 4.26 -16.53 8.63
C GLN A 114 3.21 -15.73 9.40
N THR A 115 2.63 -14.69 8.81
CA THR A 115 1.49 -13.99 9.41
C THR A 115 0.23 -14.83 9.27
N LEU A 116 -0.48 -15.01 10.38
CA LEU A 116 -1.79 -15.67 10.44
C LEU A 116 -2.86 -14.70 9.92
N TRP A 117 -2.91 -14.56 8.61
CA TRP A 117 -3.85 -13.65 7.96
C TRP A 117 -5.31 -14.11 8.07
N GLY A 118 -5.56 -15.43 8.26
CA GLY A 118 -6.87 -16.03 8.06
C GLY A 118 -7.26 -16.03 6.57
N GLU A 119 -8.56 -16.11 6.30
CA GLU A 119 -9.05 -16.01 4.92
C GLU A 119 -9.09 -14.55 4.48
N LEU A 120 -8.41 -14.26 3.37
CA LEU A 120 -8.40 -12.96 2.73
C LEU A 120 -8.84 -13.06 1.27
N ASP A 121 -9.57 -12.04 0.81
CA ASP A 121 -9.88 -11.84 -0.60
C ASP A 121 -8.73 -11.10 -1.31
N VAL A 122 -7.99 -10.25 -0.58
CA VAL A 122 -6.84 -9.50 -1.09
C VAL A 122 -5.87 -9.10 0.03
N LEU A 123 -4.57 -9.07 -0.28
CA LEU A 123 -3.53 -8.50 0.56
C LEU A 123 -2.99 -7.22 -0.10
N VAL A 124 -3.24 -6.07 0.51
CA VAL A 124 -2.62 -4.80 0.11
C VAL A 124 -1.24 -4.69 0.76
N VAL A 125 -0.22 -4.38 -0.02
CA VAL A 125 1.16 -4.26 0.46
C VAL A 125 1.66 -2.84 0.22
N ASP A 126 1.95 -2.10 1.31
CA ASP A 126 2.62 -0.80 1.25
C ASP A 126 4.13 -1.00 1.12
N LEU A 127 4.67 -0.75 -0.08
CA LEU A 127 6.08 -0.97 -0.39
C LEU A 127 6.96 0.24 0.02
N PRO A 128 8.25 0.08 0.29
CA PRO A 128 9.16 1.21 0.37
C PRO A 128 9.26 1.94 -0.98
N PRO A 129 9.70 3.20 -1.00
CA PRO A 129 9.85 3.96 -2.25
C PRO A 129 10.97 3.40 -3.13
N GLY A 130 10.85 3.63 -4.44
CA GLY A 130 11.83 3.21 -5.45
C GLY A 130 11.56 1.81 -6.03
N THR A 131 12.59 1.23 -6.66
CA THR A 131 12.55 -0.10 -7.32
C THR A 131 13.51 -1.10 -6.65
N GLY A 132 13.67 -0.97 -5.34
CA GLY A 132 14.69 -1.67 -4.57
C GLY A 132 14.39 -3.15 -4.28
N GLU A 133 15.23 -3.73 -3.42
CA GLU A 133 15.24 -5.15 -3.07
C GLU A 133 13.92 -5.67 -2.49
N VAL A 134 13.18 -4.85 -1.72
CA VAL A 134 11.89 -5.24 -1.15
C VAL A 134 10.83 -5.46 -2.24
N GLN A 135 10.80 -4.59 -3.28
CA GLN A 135 9.90 -4.78 -4.42
C GLN A 135 10.23 -6.04 -5.21
N GLN A 136 11.52 -6.24 -5.51
CA GLN A 136 11.99 -7.47 -6.18
C GLN A 136 11.71 -8.70 -5.32
N GLY A 137 11.91 -8.58 -4.01
CA GLY A 137 11.60 -9.61 -3.03
C GLY A 137 10.12 -9.99 -3.01
N LEU A 138 9.21 -9.02 -3.10
CA LEU A 138 7.78 -9.28 -3.19
C LEU A 138 7.43 -10.05 -4.47
N LEU A 139 7.93 -9.59 -5.62
CA LEU A 139 7.67 -10.24 -6.90
C LEU A 139 8.22 -11.68 -6.97
N ALA A 140 9.32 -11.95 -6.27
CA ALA A 140 9.89 -13.30 -6.18
C ALA A 140 9.13 -14.22 -5.24
N GLN A 141 8.43 -13.71 -4.24
CA GLN A 141 7.80 -14.47 -3.16
C GLN A 141 6.28 -14.57 -3.27
N ALA A 142 5.63 -13.66 -4.00
CA ALA A 142 4.19 -13.66 -4.22
C ALA A 142 3.86 -14.06 -5.67
N GLN A 143 2.85 -14.94 -5.86
CA GLN A 143 2.54 -15.51 -7.18
C GLN A 143 1.57 -14.65 -7.99
N ASP A 144 0.62 -14.00 -7.35
CA ASP A 144 -0.41 -13.18 -7.99
C ASP A 144 -0.28 -11.74 -7.48
N VAL A 145 0.59 -10.96 -8.15
CA VAL A 145 0.90 -9.58 -7.78
C VAL A 145 0.46 -8.64 -8.87
N ALA A 146 -0.39 -7.67 -8.54
CA ALA A 146 -0.66 -6.50 -9.35
C ALA A 146 -0.17 -5.23 -8.64
N VAL A 147 0.16 -4.18 -9.40
CA VAL A 147 0.71 -2.95 -8.84
C VAL A 147 -0.20 -1.76 -9.07
N LEU A 148 -0.49 -1.03 -8.01
CA LEU A 148 -1.06 0.31 -8.03
C LEU A 148 0.05 1.33 -7.79
N LEU A 149 0.23 2.27 -8.71
CA LEU A 149 1.25 3.31 -8.58
C LEU A 149 0.69 4.55 -7.87
N VAL A 150 1.56 5.27 -7.17
CA VAL A 150 1.25 6.57 -6.57
C VAL A 150 2.23 7.61 -7.08
N VAL A 151 1.70 8.69 -7.63
CA VAL A 151 2.46 9.85 -8.12
C VAL A 151 1.90 11.14 -7.54
N THR A 152 2.67 12.22 -7.56
CA THR A 152 2.17 13.58 -7.37
C THR A 152 2.25 14.34 -8.69
N PRO A 153 1.58 15.49 -8.88
CA PRO A 153 1.65 16.27 -10.12
C PRO A 153 3.05 16.76 -10.51
N ALA A 154 4.00 16.77 -9.57
CA ALA A 154 5.36 17.23 -9.81
C ALA A 154 6.08 16.35 -10.85
N GLU A 155 6.73 16.99 -11.84
CA GLU A 155 7.42 16.32 -12.94
C GLU A 155 8.39 15.22 -12.47
N ILE A 156 9.19 15.52 -11.44
CA ILE A 156 10.16 14.55 -10.92
C ILE A 156 9.49 13.28 -10.38
N SER A 157 8.26 13.37 -9.84
CA SER A 157 7.50 12.22 -9.39
C SER A 157 7.12 11.31 -10.55
N HIS A 158 6.72 11.89 -11.68
CA HIS A 158 6.39 11.14 -12.89
C HIS A 158 7.62 10.48 -13.51
N LEU A 159 8.74 11.20 -13.58
CA LEU A 159 10.00 10.66 -14.15
C LEU A 159 10.52 9.47 -13.35
N ASP A 160 10.55 9.58 -12.01
CA ASP A 160 11.00 8.49 -11.15
C ASP A 160 10.05 7.29 -11.21
N THR A 161 8.73 7.54 -11.25
CA THR A 161 7.72 6.47 -11.39
C THR A 161 7.77 5.85 -12.78
N GLY A 162 8.13 6.60 -13.82
CA GLY A 162 8.32 6.06 -15.17
C GLY A 162 9.40 4.96 -15.24
N ARG A 163 10.46 5.07 -14.42
CA ARG A 163 11.46 4.01 -14.28
C ARG A 163 10.87 2.75 -13.67
N ALA A 164 10.01 2.91 -12.64
CA ALA A 164 9.31 1.78 -12.03
C ALA A 164 8.36 1.10 -13.03
N VAL A 165 7.62 1.88 -13.84
CA VAL A 165 6.77 1.35 -14.92
C VAL A 165 7.56 0.47 -15.89
N ALA A 166 8.75 0.93 -16.31
CA ALA A 166 9.60 0.17 -17.23
C ALA A 166 10.02 -1.18 -16.63
N VAL A 167 10.47 -1.18 -15.38
CA VAL A 167 10.89 -2.40 -14.66
C VAL A 167 9.71 -3.37 -14.51
N LEU A 168 8.54 -2.89 -14.07
CA LEU A 168 7.36 -3.73 -13.86
C LEU A 168 6.85 -4.33 -15.18
N ARG A 169 6.86 -3.58 -16.27
CA ARG A 169 6.51 -4.09 -17.61
C ARG A 169 7.47 -5.15 -18.10
N GLN A 170 8.77 -4.93 -17.91
CA GLN A 170 9.80 -5.93 -18.26
C GLN A 170 9.62 -7.21 -17.46
N ALA A 171 9.19 -7.12 -16.20
CA ALA A 171 8.89 -8.26 -15.34
C ALA A 171 7.52 -8.90 -15.64
N GLY A 172 6.72 -8.37 -16.56
CA GLY A 172 5.38 -8.87 -16.88
C GLY A 172 4.35 -8.67 -15.77
N VAL A 173 4.59 -7.74 -14.84
CA VAL A 173 3.71 -7.51 -13.68
C VAL A 173 2.53 -6.64 -14.09
N PRO A 174 1.27 -7.06 -13.80
CA PRO A 174 0.09 -6.27 -14.08
C PRO A 174 0.10 -4.90 -13.38
N LEU A 175 -0.09 -3.84 -14.17
CA LEU A 175 -0.29 -2.48 -13.66
C LEU A 175 -1.77 -2.14 -13.66
N LEU A 176 -2.33 -1.90 -12.48
CA LEU A 176 -3.75 -1.52 -12.34
C LEU A 176 -4.00 -0.09 -12.82
N GLY A 177 -2.99 0.76 -12.71
CA GLY A 177 -3.02 2.18 -12.99
C GLY A 177 -2.30 2.97 -11.92
N ALA A 178 -2.56 4.27 -11.83
CA ALA A 178 -1.95 5.14 -10.83
C ALA A 178 -2.95 6.10 -10.18
N VAL A 179 -2.67 6.42 -8.92
CA VAL A 179 -3.33 7.48 -8.15
C VAL A 179 -2.45 8.72 -8.17
N GLU A 180 -3.00 9.85 -8.65
CA GLU A 180 -2.36 11.15 -8.54
C GLU A 180 -2.72 11.77 -7.18
N ASN A 181 -1.83 11.62 -6.22
CA ASN A 181 -2.01 12.09 -4.86
C ASN A 181 -1.48 13.52 -4.69
N MET A 182 -2.02 14.25 -3.69
CA MET A 182 -1.66 15.65 -3.43
C MET A 182 -1.84 16.54 -4.66
N ALA A 183 -2.87 16.26 -5.47
CA ALA A 183 -3.07 16.92 -6.76
C ALA A 183 -3.47 18.40 -6.59
N TYR A 184 -4.22 18.71 -5.55
CA TYR A 184 -4.71 20.06 -5.26
C TYR A 184 -5.05 20.22 -3.78
N VAL A 185 -5.19 21.46 -3.34
CA VAL A 185 -5.84 21.81 -2.06
C VAL A 185 -7.23 22.35 -2.36
N ALA A 186 -8.23 21.86 -1.65
CA ALA A 186 -9.56 22.43 -1.69
C ALA A 186 -9.68 23.54 -0.62
N CYS A 187 -10.12 24.72 -1.02
CA CYS A 187 -10.39 25.81 -0.09
C CYS A 187 -11.48 25.40 0.92
N PRO A 188 -11.25 25.48 2.24
CA PRO A 188 -12.25 25.06 3.23
C PRO A 188 -13.49 25.99 3.27
N ARG A 189 -13.44 27.16 2.65
CA ARG A 189 -14.56 28.10 2.61
C ARG A 189 -15.46 27.93 1.38
N CYS A 190 -14.87 27.78 0.19
CA CYS A 190 -15.62 27.77 -1.07
C CYS A 190 -15.43 26.50 -1.89
N GLY A 191 -14.55 25.57 -1.49
CA GLY A 191 -14.27 24.36 -2.23
C GLY A 191 -13.40 24.55 -3.48
N GLU A 192 -12.99 25.78 -3.80
CA GLU A 192 -12.14 26.06 -4.96
C GLU A 192 -10.83 25.25 -4.87
N ARG A 193 -10.44 24.65 -5.99
CA ARG A 193 -9.26 23.79 -6.08
C ARG A 193 -8.06 24.59 -6.55
N THR A 194 -7.01 24.58 -5.75
CA THR A 194 -5.73 25.23 -6.09
C THR A 194 -4.66 24.16 -6.27
N ALA A 195 -3.96 24.15 -7.40
CA ALA A 195 -2.86 23.23 -7.64
C ALA A 195 -1.69 23.52 -6.67
N LEU A 196 -1.11 22.46 -6.10
CA LEU A 196 0.07 22.57 -5.23
C LEU A 196 1.37 22.72 -6.01
N HIS A 197 1.41 22.15 -7.21
CA HIS A 197 2.58 22.13 -8.07
C HIS A 197 2.17 22.56 -9.48
N ALA A 198 3.10 23.15 -10.22
CA ALA A 198 2.96 23.26 -11.65
C ALA A 198 2.81 21.85 -12.23
N PRO A 199 1.84 21.61 -13.13
CA PRO A 199 1.66 20.28 -13.73
C PRO A 199 2.90 19.92 -14.56
N ALA A 200 3.27 18.63 -14.52
CA ALA A 200 4.33 18.12 -15.38
C ALA A 200 3.94 18.28 -16.86
N PRO A 201 4.92 18.52 -17.75
CA PRO A 201 4.69 18.45 -19.19
C PRO A 201 4.05 17.11 -19.56
N GLN A 202 3.02 17.14 -20.43
CA GLN A 202 2.20 15.96 -20.71
C GLN A 202 3.03 14.77 -21.21
N ASP A 203 4.03 15.02 -22.04
CA ASP A 203 4.98 14.03 -22.59
C ASP A 203 5.92 13.44 -21.55
N ARG A 204 6.04 14.05 -20.37
CA ARG A 204 6.88 13.60 -19.24
C ARG A 204 6.10 12.98 -18.09
N THR A 205 4.84 12.69 -18.31
CA THR A 205 3.99 12.03 -17.31
C THR A 205 3.97 10.51 -17.50
N VAL A 206 3.62 9.77 -16.44
CA VAL A 206 3.35 8.33 -16.55
C VAL A 206 2.11 8.05 -17.39
N TRP A 207 1.24 9.05 -17.56
CA TRP A 207 0.05 8.98 -18.44
C TRP A 207 0.46 8.84 -19.90
N ALA A 208 1.52 9.55 -20.34
CA ALA A 208 2.09 9.42 -21.68
C ALA A 208 2.67 8.01 -21.95
N LEU A 209 3.02 7.30 -20.87
CA LEU A 209 3.42 5.89 -20.97
C LEU A 209 2.22 4.93 -21.02
N GLY A 210 0.98 5.44 -21.09
CA GLY A 210 -0.24 4.62 -21.11
C GLY A 210 -0.63 4.02 -19.78
N VAL A 211 -0.18 4.59 -18.65
CA VAL A 211 -0.67 4.25 -17.31
C VAL A 211 -2.01 4.95 -17.09
N GLU A 212 -3.05 4.22 -16.72
CA GLU A 212 -4.36 4.79 -16.43
C GLU A 212 -4.34 5.61 -15.15
N ARG A 213 -4.91 6.83 -15.17
CA ARG A 213 -5.15 7.63 -13.97
C ARG A 213 -6.47 7.20 -13.34
N LEU A 214 -6.38 6.42 -12.26
CA LEU A 214 -7.55 5.86 -11.58
C LEU A 214 -8.22 6.86 -10.63
N ALA A 215 -7.43 7.69 -9.97
CA ALA A 215 -7.94 8.66 -9.01
C ALA A 215 -7.06 9.89 -8.92
N THR A 216 -7.67 11.01 -8.51
CA THR A 216 -7.01 12.28 -8.21
C THR A 216 -7.38 12.68 -6.80
N VAL A 217 -6.41 12.62 -5.87
CA VAL A 217 -6.60 12.79 -4.44
C VAL A 217 -6.11 14.16 -3.99
N PRO A 218 -6.91 14.94 -3.25
CA PRO A 218 -6.47 16.23 -2.70
C PRO A 218 -5.39 16.06 -1.63
N HIS A 219 -4.59 17.08 -1.46
CA HIS A 219 -3.75 17.20 -0.28
C HIS A 219 -4.59 17.65 0.92
N ARG A 220 -4.52 16.86 2.02
CA ARG A 220 -5.15 17.17 3.30
C ARG A 220 -4.13 17.19 4.42
N ALA A 221 -4.34 18.07 5.40
CA ALA A 221 -3.43 18.20 6.54
C ALA A 221 -3.35 16.94 7.42
N ASP A 222 -4.42 16.15 7.47
CA ASP A 222 -4.52 14.89 8.21
C ASP A 222 -3.98 13.68 7.41
N ALA A 223 -3.57 13.90 6.16
CA ALA A 223 -3.11 12.86 5.23
C ALA A 223 -4.11 11.70 5.00
N VAL A 224 -5.40 11.90 5.33
CA VAL A 224 -6.44 10.88 5.17
C VAL A 224 -6.90 10.83 3.71
N VAL A 225 -6.86 9.62 3.11
CA VAL A 225 -7.46 9.31 1.82
C VAL A 225 -8.81 8.65 2.08
N THR A 226 -9.88 9.28 1.61
CA THR A 226 -11.26 8.81 1.85
C THR A 226 -11.70 7.80 0.79
N GLY A 227 -12.78 7.07 1.07
CA GLY A 227 -13.38 6.16 0.10
C GLY A 227 -13.85 6.86 -1.18
N GLU A 228 -14.33 8.11 -1.08
CA GLU A 228 -14.70 8.93 -2.24
C GLU A 228 -13.49 9.22 -3.14
N ASP A 229 -12.32 9.52 -2.54
CA ASP A 229 -11.11 9.80 -3.30
C ASP A 229 -10.57 8.57 -4.02
N ILE A 230 -10.67 7.38 -3.40
CA ILE A 230 -9.98 6.17 -3.84
C ILE A 230 -10.90 5.12 -4.50
N GLY A 231 -12.21 5.38 -4.52
CA GLY A 231 -13.22 4.46 -5.06
C GLY A 231 -12.89 3.91 -6.44
N PRO A 232 -12.46 4.73 -7.42
CA PRO A 232 -12.09 4.24 -8.75
C PRO A 232 -10.89 3.28 -8.72
N ALA A 233 -9.90 3.50 -7.85
CA ALA A 233 -8.78 2.58 -7.67
C ALA A 233 -9.22 1.28 -7.00
N ALA A 234 -10.10 1.33 -6.00
CA ALA A 234 -10.70 0.14 -5.40
C ALA A 234 -11.51 -0.67 -6.43
N ALA A 235 -12.25 0.00 -7.31
CA ALA A 235 -12.96 -0.66 -8.41
C ALA A 235 -12.00 -1.34 -9.41
N ALA A 236 -10.83 -0.74 -9.69
CA ALA A 236 -9.81 -1.36 -10.53
C ALA A 236 -9.23 -2.63 -9.88
N VAL A 237 -8.99 -2.60 -8.57
CA VAL A 237 -8.58 -3.78 -7.80
C VAL A 237 -9.64 -4.88 -7.91
N ARG A 238 -10.92 -4.56 -7.69
CA ARG A 238 -12.01 -5.54 -7.78
C ARG A 238 -12.12 -6.18 -9.16
N ARG A 239 -12.01 -5.39 -10.22
CA ARG A 239 -12.00 -5.92 -11.60
C ARG A 239 -10.83 -6.90 -11.82
N HIS A 240 -9.65 -6.56 -11.29
CA HIS A 240 -8.48 -7.43 -11.40
C HIS A 240 -8.67 -8.75 -10.66
N LEU A 241 -9.35 -8.73 -9.51
CA LEU A 241 -9.60 -9.91 -8.70
C LEU A 241 -10.78 -10.77 -9.21
N ASP A 242 -11.40 -10.44 -10.35
CA ASP A 242 -12.61 -11.07 -10.89
C ASP A 242 -13.75 -11.19 -9.85
N LEU A 243 -13.76 -10.29 -8.88
CA LEU A 243 -14.80 -10.22 -7.89
C LEU A 243 -16.01 -9.52 -8.54
N ALA A 244 -16.91 -10.30 -9.13
CA ALA A 244 -18.23 -9.82 -9.53
C ALA A 244 -18.85 -9.07 -8.34
N GLU A 245 -19.53 -7.95 -8.60
CA GLU A 245 -20.24 -7.19 -7.56
C GLU A 245 -21.07 -8.18 -6.74
N ARG A 246 -20.58 -8.56 -5.54
CA ARG A 246 -21.38 -9.29 -4.58
C ARG A 246 -22.47 -8.33 -4.15
N ASN A 247 -23.67 -8.55 -4.68
CA ASN A 247 -24.87 -7.83 -4.30
C ASN A 247 -24.99 -7.88 -2.77
N PRO A 248 -25.13 -6.75 -2.04
CA PRO A 248 -25.21 -6.75 -0.57
C PRO A 248 -26.44 -7.44 0.00
N THR A 249 -27.30 -8.02 -0.84
CA THR A 249 -28.51 -8.74 -0.47
C THR A 249 -28.33 -10.24 -0.20
N ASP A 250 -27.14 -10.82 -0.44
CA ASP A 250 -26.94 -12.29 -0.28
C ASP A 250 -26.33 -12.73 1.06
N SER A 251 -26.23 -11.85 2.05
CA SER A 251 -25.81 -12.19 3.43
C SER A 251 -27.00 -12.39 4.38
N GLY A 252 -28.03 -13.08 3.94
CA GLY A 252 -29.22 -13.34 4.75
C GLY A 252 -30.00 -14.57 4.31
N GLN A 253 -29.50 -15.76 4.59
CA GLN A 253 -30.28 -16.96 4.89
C GLN A 253 -29.52 -17.84 5.86
#